data_82d4c52dd449bcc298f94d7a5e5ff1a5
#
_entry.id   82d4c52dd449bcc298f94d7a5e5ff1a5
#
_cell.length_a   1.000
_cell.length_b   1.000
_cell.length_c   1.000
_cell.angle_alpha   90.00
_cell.angle_beta   90.00
_cell.angle_gamma   90.00
#
_symmetry.space_group_name_H-M   'P 1'
#
loop_
_entity.id
_entity.type
_entity.pdbx_description
1 polymer ?
#
loop_
_entity_poly.entity_id
_entity_poly.type
_entity_poly.pdbx_seq_one_letter_code
_entity_poly.pdbx_strand_id
1 'polypeptide(L)'
;MGEPLEPDVETRAHLVAVLGEFVARAGTGPLLLPPVVPGEAAFPDPWDATRAGVALLLRRLAWHAGLDRAIEVEDRQVGARPTERKPATRVPLVEVRRNAAVFALEFIGADDIAGTLAHEIGVAFAVLHPRDAADPYRTAEAPAIAVDPDVDLERGSIAAVYLGLGVLAANAACQHHAVPERQGYHPLVVANVGVELEAGYLPTSSLTYLVAVQAVLRGEAKPPGGLVPAQRREVEAWLEVLDRDALRSRFGITGDAPAGERPAPTAFPDATLEPDAPRHKIAFRWRTTRGGLGLIAGLLLGIGAALVAGPGLMAWLVIGGAVGGHLVGRRIRVPRCSGCATVLKGSAQQCTACGAVMRGEIAHLSDRLAAEEQLQDAEDRAAG
;
A
#
# COMPACT_ATOMS: atom_id res chain seq x y z
N MET A 1 1.64 -23.15 29.58
CA MET A 1 1.37 -21.73 29.92
C MET A 1 1.40 -21.01 28.61
N GLY A 2 0.24 -20.53 28.10
CA GLY A 2 0.19 -19.79 26.84
C GLY A 2 0.94 -18.47 26.97
N GLU A 3 1.53 -18.02 25.88
CA GLU A 3 2.15 -16.71 25.77
C GLU A 3 1.10 -15.65 26.14
N PRO A 4 1.44 -14.62 26.95
CA PRO A 4 0.47 -13.59 27.30
C PRO A 4 0.01 -12.87 26.03
N LEU A 5 -1.31 -12.64 25.92
CA LEU A 5 -1.88 -11.89 24.80
C LEU A 5 -1.33 -10.46 24.80
N GLU A 6 -0.74 -10.05 23.69
CA GLU A 6 -0.38 -8.66 23.43
C GLU A 6 -1.61 -7.91 22.88
N PRO A 7 -1.81 -6.62 23.18
CA PRO A 7 -0.98 -5.73 23.98
C PRO A 7 -1.15 -5.90 25.48
N ASP A 8 -0.21 -5.36 26.28
CA ASP A 8 -0.24 -5.38 27.73
C ASP A 8 -1.40 -4.56 28.33
N VAL A 9 -1.59 -4.65 29.66
CA VAL A 9 -2.72 -4.01 30.35
C VAL A 9 -2.70 -2.49 30.24
N GLU A 10 -1.53 -1.85 30.29
CA GLU A 10 -1.38 -0.40 30.21
C GLU A 10 -1.72 0.10 28.81
N THR A 11 -1.16 -0.52 27.80
CA THR A 11 -1.47 -0.24 26.39
C THR A 11 -2.96 -0.41 26.08
N ARG A 12 -3.59 -1.50 26.57
CA ARG A 12 -5.04 -1.69 26.40
C ARG A 12 -5.86 -0.58 27.04
N ALA A 13 -5.48 -0.17 28.27
CA ALA A 13 -6.17 0.90 28.97
C ALA A 13 -6.08 2.23 28.20
N HIS A 14 -4.90 2.53 27.64
CA HIS A 14 -4.65 3.69 26.80
C HIS A 14 -5.49 3.67 25.52
N LEU A 15 -5.45 2.56 24.76
CA LEU A 15 -6.21 2.40 23.53
C LEU A 15 -7.72 2.60 23.72
N VAL A 16 -8.28 2.00 24.80
CA VAL A 16 -9.71 2.17 25.14
C VAL A 16 -10.00 3.59 25.62
N ALA A 17 -9.07 4.27 26.29
CA ALA A 17 -9.25 5.66 26.69
C ALA A 17 -9.34 6.59 25.49
N VAL A 18 -8.42 6.46 24.52
CA VAL A 18 -8.44 7.25 23.28
C VAL A 18 -9.70 6.96 22.44
N LEU A 19 -10.12 5.70 22.34
CA LEU A 19 -11.38 5.34 21.71
C LEU A 19 -12.57 6.02 22.40
N GLY A 20 -12.55 6.08 23.73
CA GLY A 20 -13.55 6.78 24.55
C GLY A 20 -13.59 8.29 24.27
N GLU A 21 -12.44 8.93 24.01
CA GLU A 21 -12.39 10.35 23.63
C GLU A 21 -13.14 10.61 22.31
N PHE A 22 -13.02 9.74 21.30
CA PHE A 22 -13.79 9.85 20.06
C PHE A 22 -15.29 9.66 20.31
N VAL A 23 -15.67 8.68 21.12
CA VAL A 23 -17.06 8.46 21.50
C VAL A 23 -17.64 9.66 22.22
N ALA A 24 -16.91 10.27 23.14
CA ALA A 24 -17.36 11.46 23.87
C ALA A 24 -17.59 12.68 22.96
N ARG A 25 -16.86 12.79 21.85
CA ARG A 25 -16.92 13.93 20.93
C ARG A 25 -17.86 13.73 19.75
N ALA A 26 -17.85 12.55 19.15
CA ALA A 26 -18.57 12.25 17.94
C ALA A 26 -19.68 11.18 18.13
N GLY A 27 -19.90 10.75 19.38
CA GLY A 27 -20.94 9.80 19.74
C GLY A 27 -20.55 8.34 19.50
N THR A 28 -21.47 7.43 19.82
CA THR A 28 -21.27 5.97 19.63
C THR A 28 -21.60 5.51 18.23
N GLY A 29 -22.31 6.33 17.42
CA GLY A 29 -22.85 5.93 16.12
C GLY A 29 -21.82 5.27 15.19
N PRO A 30 -20.70 5.91 14.84
CA PRO A 30 -19.70 5.33 13.95
C PRO A 30 -19.12 4.02 14.48
N LEU A 31 -18.87 3.93 15.81
CA LEU A 31 -18.30 2.74 16.47
C LEU A 31 -19.23 1.52 16.36
N LEU A 32 -20.54 1.75 16.34
CA LEU A 32 -21.56 0.69 16.29
C LEU A 32 -21.97 0.29 14.86
N LEU A 33 -21.50 1.00 13.83
CA LEU A 33 -21.73 0.60 12.44
C LEU A 33 -21.00 -0.71 12.11
N PRO A 34 -21.54 -1.56 11.22
CA PRO A 34 -20.84 -2.72 10.71
C PRO A 34 -19.48 -2.33 10.12
N PRO A 35 -18.41 -3.12 10.35
CA PRO A 35 -17.12 -2.80 9.77
C PRO A 35 -17.15 -2.89 8.25
N VAL A 36 -16.33 -2.06 7.61
CA VAL A 36 -16.08 -2.16 6.18
C VAL A 36 -15.19 -3.37 5.93
N VAL A 37 -15.70 -4.31 5.14
CA VAL A 37 -14.99 -5.54 4.77
C VAL A 37 -14.44 -5.40 3.36
N PRO A 38 -13.23 -5.92 3.07
CA PRO A 38 -12.71 -5.94 1.71
C PRO A 38 -13.65 -6.64 0.74
N GLY A 39 -13.91 -6.06 -0.43
CA GLY A 39 -14.71 -6.67 -1.49
C GLY A 39 -15.47 -5.65 -2.33
N GLU A 40 -15.97 -6.09 -3.48
CA GLU A 40 -16.70 -5.24 -4.45
C GLU A 40 -17.94 -4.56 -3.83
N ALA A 41 -18.59 -5.21 -2.89
CA ALA A 41 -19.76 -4.64 -2.21
C ALA A 41 -19.43 -3.37 -1.41
N ALA A 42 -18.22 -3.24 -0.87
CA ALA A 42 -17.77 -2.06 -0.16
C ALA A 42 -17.10 -1.03 -1.10
N PHE A 43 -16.52 -1.49 -2.20
CA PHE A 43 -15.76 -0.68 -3.15
C PHE A 43 -16.30 -0.86 -4.58
N PRO A 44 -17.48 -0.32 -4.89
CA PRO A 44 -18.11 -0.48 -6.21
C PRO A 44 -17.46 0.38 -7.30
N ASP A 45 -16.62 1.34 -6.90
CA ASP A 45 -15.91 2.19 -7.87
C ASP A 45 -14.75 1.42 -8.51
N PRO A 46 -14.46 1.61 -9.80
CA PRO A 46 -13.25 1.08 -10.39
C PRO A 46 -12.04 1.76 -9.75
N TRP A 47 -11.08 0.98 -9.30
CA TRP A 47 -9.82 1.53 -8.78
C TRP A 47 -8.65 0.62 -9.16
N ASP A 48 -7.47 1.20 -9.25
CA ASP A 48 -6.22 0.52 -9.54
C ASP A 48 -5.07 1.18 -8.76
N ALA A 49 -3.86 0.64 -8.89
CA ALA A 49 -2.66 1.18 -8.27
C ALA A 49 -2.11 2.39 -9.06
N THR A 50 -2.98 3.33 -9.44
CA THR A 50 -2.64 4.62 -10.04
C THR A 50 -3.02 5.76 -9.11
N ARG A 51 -2.59 6.99 -9.42
CA ARG A 51 -3.01 8.17 -8.66
C ARG A 51 -4.53 8.34 -8.67
N ALA A 52 -5.15 8.19 -9.84
CA ALA A 52 -6.60 8.31 -9.98
C ALA A 52 -7.33 7.24 -9.18
N GLY A 53 -6.86 5.98 -9.23
CA GLY A 53 -7.41 4.89 -8.44
C GLY A 53 -7.25 5.09 -6.94
N VAL A 54 -6.09 5.59 -6.49
CA VAL A 54 -5.85 5.95 -5.08
C VAL A 54 -6.77 7.09 -4.63
N ALA A 55 -6.97 8.11 -5.45
CA ALA A 55 -7.89 9.21 -5.13
C ALA A 55 -9.35 8.73 -5.01
N LEU A 56 -9.82 7.86 -5.90
CA LEU A 56 -11.14 7.26 -5.83
C LEU A 56 -11.29 6.38 -4.57
N LEU A 57 -10.27 5.60 -4.24
CA LEU A 57 -10.28 4.75 -3.05
C LEU A 57 -10.29 5.57 -1.75
N LEU A 58 -9.48 6.64 -1.66
CA LEU A 58 -9.52 7.58 -0.53
C LEU A 58 -10.90 8.23 -0.40
N ARG A 59 -11.50 8.67 -1.52
CA ARG A 59 -12.85 9.24 -1.53
C ARG A 59 -13.89 8.24 -1.04
N ARG A 60 -13.77 6.96 -1.41
CA ARG A 60 -14.64 5.90 -0.94
C ARG A 60 -14.48 5.62 0.55
N LEU A 61 -13.26 5.55 1.03
CA LEU A 61 -12.97 5.38 2.45
C LEU A 61 -13.48 6.57 3.28
N ALA A 62 -13.30 7.81 2.78
CA ALA A 62 -13.86 9.02 3.40
C ALA A 62 -15.40 8.97 3.47
N TRP A 63 -16.06 8.48 2.41
CA TRP A 63 -17.50 8.28 2.42
C TRP A 63 -17.94 7.25 3.48
N HIS A 64 -17.21 6.11 3.60
CA HIS A 64 -17.46 5.13 4.65
C HIS A 64 -17.26 5.69 6.05
N ALA A 65 -16.30 6.58 6.22
CA ALA A 65 -15.99 7.27 7.46
C ALA A 65 -16.99 8.39 7.79
N GLY A 66 -17.86 8.78 6.87
CA GLY A 66 -18.74 9.94 7.02
C GLY A 66 -18.00 11.26 7.07
N LEU A 67 -16.81 11.34 6.45
CA LEU A 67 -16.04 12.58 6.35
C LEU A 67 -16.63 13.48 5.27
N ASP A 68 -17.22 14.61 5.68
CA ASP A 68 -17.74 15.62 4.77
C ASP A 68 -16.63 16.58 4.33
N ARG A 69 -15.69 16.06 3.57
CA ARG A 69 -14.55 16.81 3.00
C ARG A 69 -14.22 16.27 1.61
N ALA A 70 -13.90 17.18 0.70
CA ALA A 70 -13.32 16.79 -0.57
C ALA A 70 -11.95 16.11 -0.36
N ILE A 71 -11.64 15.14 -1.19
CA ILE A 71 -10.32 14.46 -1.15
C ILE A 71 -9.46 15.05 -2.26
N GLU A 72 -8.36 15.66 -1.88
CA GLU A 72 -7.34 16.17 -2.79
C GLU A 72 -6.07 15.32 -2.67
N VAL A 73 -5.52 14.88 -3.79
CA VAL A 73 -4.29 14.09 -3.83
C VAL A 73 -3.24 14.88 -4.61
N GLU A 74 -2.22 15.34 -3.90
CA GLU A 74 -1.08 16.05 -4.48
C GLU A 74 0.03 15.05 -4.83
N ASP A 75 0.69 15.27 -5.97
CA ASP A 75 1.85 14.48 -6.37
C ASP A 75 3.09 15.07 -5.69
N ARG A 76 3.62 14.40 -4.69
CA ARG A 76 4.90 14.73 -4.07
C ARG A 76 5.89 13.63 -4.42
N GLN A 77 6.48 13.73 -5.60
CA GLN A 77 7.62 12.87 -5.92
C GLN A 77 8.78 13.23 -4.98
N VAL A 78 8.79 12.61 -3.83
CA VAL A 78 10.03 12.53 -3.06
C VAL A 78 10.95 11.66 -3.92
N GLY A 79 12.10 12.21 -4.32
CA GLY A 79 13.09 11.50 -5.10
C GLY A 79 13.67 10.31 -4.33
N ALA A 80 12.81 9.36 -4.02
CA ALA A 80 13.14 8.12 -3.37
C ALA A 80 14.05 7.33 -4.31
N ARG A 81 15.32 7.25 -3.97
CA ARG A 81 16.25 6.33 -4.60
C ARG A 81 15.67 4.93 -4.49
N PRO A 82 15.53 4.18 -5.60
CA PRO A 82 14.96 2.84 -5.59
C PRO A 82 15.90 1.77 -4.99
N THR A 83 16.71 2.13 -4.04
CA THR A 83 17.74 1.25 -3.46
C THR A 83 17.32 0.53 -2.20
N GLU A 84 16.14 0.83 -1.65
CA GLU A 84 15.65 0.17 -0.45
C GLU A 84 14.38 -0.62 -0.77
N ARG A 85 14.30 -1.82 -0.19
CA ARG A 85 13.21 -2.80 -0.17
C ARG A 85 11.86 -2.14 -0.43
N LYS A 86 11.10 -2.61 -1.42
CA LYS A 86 9.85 -1.99 -1.88
C LYS A 86 9.05 -1.48 -0.68
N PRO A 87 8.97 -0.17 -0.45
CA PRO A 87 8.22 0.35 0.68
C PRO A 87 6.73 0.08 0.49
N ALA A 88 5.99 0.05 1.60
CA ALA A 88 4.54 0.09 1.57
C ALA A 88 4.05 1.37 0.88
N THR A 89 2.83 1.37 0.39
CA THR A 89 2.18 2.56 -0.16
C THR A 89 2.28 3.72 0.84
N ARG A 90 2.66 4.90 0.36
CA ARG A 90 2.76 6.12 1.17
C ARG A 90 1.94 7.23 0.54
N VAL A 91 0.86 7.54 1.22
CA VAL A 91 -0.08 8.61 0.83
C VAL A 91 -0.47 9.38 2.10
N PRO A 92 0.51 9.95 2.84
CA PRO A 92 0.24 10.60 4.11
C PRO A 92 -0.71 11.78 3.94
N LEU A 93 -1.58 11.96 4.94
CA LEU A 93 -2.33 13.19 5.09
C LEU A 93 -1.35 14.34 5.38
N VAL A 94 -1.46 15.43 4.64
CA VAL A 94 -0.62 16.62 4.81
C VAL A 94 -1.29 17.63 5.73
N GLU A 95 -2.53 17.94 5.41
CA GLU A 95 -3.33 18.93 6.13
C GLU A 95 -4.82 18.69 5.89
N VAL A 96 -5.63 19.22 6.78
CA VAL A 96 -7.08 19.30 6.60
C VAL A 96 -7.46 20.77 6.48
N ARG A 97 -7.99 21.14 5.31
CA ARG A 97 -8.57 22.44 5.02
C ARG A 97 -10.06 22.47 5.39
N ARG A 98 -10.65 23.65 5.37
CA ARG A 98 -12.08 23.80 5.69
C ARG A 98 -13.00 22.91 4.85
N ASN A 99 -12.65 22.69 3.59
CA ASN A 99 -13.47 21.94 2.62
C ASN A 99 -12.78 20.70 2.05
N ALA A 100 -11.52 20.45 2.37
CA ALA A 100 -10.75 19.35 1.79
C ALA A 100 -9.80 18.71 2.80
N ALA A 101 -9.54 17.41 2.61
CA ALA A 101 -8.41 16.70 3.19
C ALA A 101 -7.38 16.47 2.08
N VAL A 102 -6.15 16.95 2.31
CA VAL A 102 -5.07 16.94 1.32
C VAL A 102 -4.07 15.86 1.64
N PHE A 103 -3.90 14.93 0.72
CA PHE A 103 -2.98 13.80 0.82
C PHE A 103 -1.83 13.96 -0.16
N ALA A 104 -0.62 13.58 0.25
CA ALA A 104 0.55 13.57 -0.62
C ALA A 104 0.78 12.17 -1.15
N LEU A 105 0.66 11.94 -2.44
CA LEU A 105 1.06 10.69 -3.06
C LEU A 105 2.58 10.66 -3.22
N GLU A 106 3.26 9.94 -2.34
CA GLU A 106 4.71 9.76 -2.38
C GLU A 106 5.10 8.50 -3.15
N PHE A 107 4.39 7.39 -2.89
CA PHE A 107 4.70 6.09 -3.47
C PHE A 107 3.48 5.16 -3.44
N ILE A 108 3.33 4.33 -4.48
CA ILE A 108 2.35 3.25 -4.54
C ILE A 108 3.12 1.91 -4.53
N GLY A 109 2.94 1.16 -3.46
CA GLY A 109 3.57 -0.15 -3.23
C GLY A 109 2.79 -1.31 -3.82
N ALA A 110 3.15 -2.50 -3.35
CA ALA A 110 2.44 -3.74 -3.68
C ALA A 110 1.68 -4.30 -2.46
N ASP A 111 1.50 -3.48 -1.44
CA ASP A 111 0.78 -3.76 -0.20
C ASP A 111 -0.74 -3.71 -0.37
N ASP A 112 -1.47 -3.94 0.72
CA ASP A 112 -2.92 -3.67 0.80
C ASP A 112 -3.18 -2.16 0.85
N ILE A 113 -3.33 -1.56 -0.33
CA ILE A 113 -3.52 -0.11 -0.48
C ILE A 113 -4.76 0.35 0.30
N ALA A 114 -5.86 -0.41 0.26
CA ALA A 114 -7.10 -0.02 0.95
C ALA A 114 -6.91 0.04 2.47
N GLY A 115 -6.19 -0.91 3.05
CA GLY A 115 -5.88 -0.91 4.47
C GLY A 115 -4.92 0.20 4.87
N THR A 116 -3.89 0.45 4.07
CA THR A 116 -2.96 1.57 4.29
C THR A 116 -3.70 2.91 4.27
N LEU A 117 -4.56 3.13 3.27
CA LEU A 117 -5.35 4.36 3.17
C LEU A 117 -6.42 4.48 4.27
N ALA A 118 -6.90 3.36 4.84
CA ALA A 118 -7.83 3.39 5.97
C ALA A 118 -7.21 4.06 7.21
N HIS A 119 -5.90 3.86 7.45
CA HIS A 119 -5.17 4.57 8.50
C HIS A 119 -5.13 6.08 8.24
N GLU A 120 -4.85 6.49 7.03
CA GLU A 120 -4.76 7.91 6.66
C GLU A 120 -6.12 8.64 6.76
N ILE A 121 -7.22 7.96 6.44
CA ILE A 121 -8.57 8.48 6.70
C ILE A 121 -8.84 8.61 8.20
N GLY A 122 -8.36 7.67 9.00
CA GLY A 122 -8.40 7.77 10.46
C GLY A 122 -7.61 8.98 10.97
N VAL A 123 -6.42 9.26 10.41
CA VAL A 123 -5.63 10.45 10.74
C VAL A 123 -6.41 11.73 10.40
N ALA A 124 -7.05 11.80 9.23
CA ALA A 124 -7.89 12.94 8.86
C ALA A 124 -9.03 13.18 9.86
N PHE A 125 -9.65 12.10 10.35
CA PHE A 125 -10.67 12.19 11.38
C PHE A 125 -10.08 12.64 12.73
N ALA A 126 -8.93 12.12 13.14
CA ALA A 126 -8.27 12.51 14.39
C ALA A 126 -7.87 13.98 14.42
N VAL A 127 -7.38 14.52 13.29
CA VAL A 127 -7.06 15.95 13.11
C VAL A 127 -8.31 16.83 13.26
N LEU A 128 -9.46 16.38 12.72
CA LEU A 128 -10.74 17.08 12.84
C LEU A 128 -11.34 17.01 14.25
N HIS A 129 -10.91 16.02 15.05
CA HIS A 129 -11.37 15.81 16.41
C HIS A 129 -10.18 15.84 17.39
N PRO A 130 -9.49 16.99 17.53
CA PRO A 130 -8.28 17.10 18.34
C PRO A 130 -8.56 16.78 19.81
N ARG A 131 -7.54 16.30 20.54
CA ARG A 131 -7.65 15.96 21.97
C ARG A 131 -8.00 17.20 22.82
N ASP A 132 -7.39 18.31 22.49
CA ASP A 132 -7.68 19.60 23.13
C ASP A 132 -8.57 20.44 22.18
N ALA A 133 -9.84 20.60 22.56
CA ALA A 133 -10.77 21.44 21.81
C ALA A 133 -10.47 22.94 21.96
N ALA A 134 -9.64 23.32 22.93
CA ALA A 134 -9.23 24.70 23.16
C ALA A 134 -7.95 25.09 22.39
N ASP A 135 -7.34 24.17 21.65
CA ASP A 135 -6.18 24.48 20.82
C ASP A 135 -6.57 25.50 19.72
N PRO A 136 -6.08 26.76 19.80
CA PRO A 136 -6.46 27.80 18.85
C PRO A 136 -5.98 27.53 17.42
N TYR A 137 -4.99 26.64 17.24
CA TYR A 137 -4.48 26.28 15.92
C TYR A 137 -5.26 25.13 15.28
N ARG A 138 -6.15 24.47 16.04
CA ARG A 138 -6.97 23.34 15.61
C ARG A 138 -8.47 23.64 15.69
N THR A 139 -8.85 24.88 15.55
CA THR A 139 -10.26 25.28 15.52
C THR A 139 -10.87 25.02 14.13
N ALA A 140 -12.17 24.77 14.09
CA ALA A 140 -12.90 24.63 12.83
C ALA A 140 -12.83 25.88 11.92
N GLU A 141 -12.39 27.00 12.45
CA GLU A 141 -12.20 28.28 11.75
C GLU A 141 -10.78 28.40 11.12
N ALA A 142 -9.84 27.55 11.52
CA ALA A 142 -8.50 27.56 10.94
C ALA A 142 -8.57 27.28 9.43
N PRO A 143 -7.82 28.02 8.60
CA PRO A 143 -7.83 27.84 7.14
C PRO A 143 -7.27 26.46 6.74
N ALA A 144 -6.32 25.95 7.50
CA ALA A 144 -5.75 24.60 7.38
C ALA A 144 -5.22 24.14 8.74
N ILE A 145 -5.35 22.85 9.01
CA ILE A 145 -4.82 22.17 10.19
C ILE A 145 -3.78 21.17 9.70
N ALA A 146 -2.52 21.39 10.06
CA ALA A 146 -1.44 20.47 9.75
C ALA A 146 -1.52 19.24 10.67
N VAL A 147 -1.04 18.09 10.17
CA VAL A 147 -0.90 16.87 10.95
C VAL A 147 0.25 17.03 11.94
N ASP A 148 -0.01 16.70 13.20
CA ASP A 148 1.00 16.55 14.23
C ASP A 148 1.38 15.05 14.32
N PRO A 149 2.57 14.64 13.84
CA PRO A 149 2.95 13.23 13.82
C PRO A 149 2.94 12.58 15.21
N ASP A 150 3.33 13.32 16.25
CA ASP A 150 3.44 12.77 17.61
C ASP A 150 2.07 12.51 18.26
N VAL A 151 1.03 13.17 17.79
CA VAL A 151 -0.32 13.10 18.38
C VAL A 151 -1.32 12.42 17.46
N ASP A 152 -1.32 12.78 16.18
CA ASP A 152 -2.42 12.40 15.28
C ASP A 152 -2.25 11.01 14.66
N LEU A 153 -1.02 10.51 14.50
CA LEU A 153 -0.80 9.26 13.77
C LEU A 153 -1.32 8.04 14.52
N GLU A 154 -0.97 7.90 15.80
CA GLU A 154 -1.50 6.82 16.64
C GLU A 154 -3.03 6.96 16.79
N ARG A 155 -3.50 8.16 17.11
CA ARG A 155 -4.93 8.47 17.23
C ARG A 155 -5.67 8.16 15.93
N GLY A 156 -5.04 8.39 14.78
CA GLY A 156 -5.56 8.06 13.46
C GLY A 156 -5.80 6.57 13.27
N SER A 157 -4.87 5.72 13.70
CA SER A 157 -5.06 4.27 13.65
C SER A 157 -6.22 3.81 14.54
N ILE A 158 -6.39 4.41 15.74
CA ILE A 158 -7.53 4.15 16.63
C ILE A 158 -8.84 4.67 16.00
N ALA A 159 -8.80 5.85 15.39
CA ALA A 159 -9.94 6.44 14.70
C ALA A 159 -10.39 5.59 13.51
N ALA A 160 -9.48 4.94 12.79
CA ALA A 160 -9.84 4.00 11.72
C ALA A 160 -10.74 2.87 12.26
N VAL A 161 -10.44 2.33 13.45
CA VAL A 161 -11.31 1.34 14.09
C VAL A 161 -12.63 1.96 14.51
N TYR A 162 -12.61 3.14 15.15
CA TYR A 162 -13.82 3.87 15.54
C TYR A 162 -14.79 4.07 14.37
N LEU A 163 -14.27 4.38 13.17
CA LEU A 163 -15.04 4.61 11.94
C LEU A 163 -15.50 3.33 11.25
N GLY A 164 -15.14 2.16 11.80
CA GLY A 164 -15.46 0.86 11.21
C GLY A 164 -14.51 0.44 10.07
N LEU A 165 -13.39 1.10 9.92
CA LEU A 165 -12.33 0.73 8.96
C LEU A 165 -11.30 -0.23 9.58
N GLY A 166 -11.50 -0.68 10.81
CA GLY A 166 -10.55 -1.48 11.58
C GLY A 166 -10.15 -2.81 10.94
N VAL A 167 -11.05 -3.47 10.21
CA VAL A 167 -10.75 -4.72 9.48
C VAL A 167 -9.72 -4.46 8.38
N LEU A 168 -9.88 -3.37 7.61
CA LEU A 168 -8.93 -2.97 6.57
C LEU A 168 -7.58 -2.61 7.18
N ALA A 169 -7.59 -1.78 8.21
CA ALA A 169 -6.39 -1.33 8.91
C ALA A 169 -5.62 -2.51 9.53
N ALA A 170 -6.30 -3.43 10.21
CA ALA A 170 -5.67 -4.60 10.82
C ALA A 170 -5.04 -5.54 9.78
N ASN A 171 -5.69 -5.73 8.62
CA ASN A 171 -5.12 -6.55 7.55
C ASN A 171 -3.86 -5.96 6.94
N ALA A 172 -3.75 -4.63 6.87
CA ALA A 172 -2.61 -3.94 6.31
C ALA A 172 -1.45 -3.74 7.30
N ALA A 173 -1.71 -3.80 8.62
CA ALA A 173 -0.73 -3.45 9.65
C ALA A 173 0.57 -4.26 9.57
N CYS A 174 0.47 -5.53 9.18
CA CYS A 174 1.65 -6.36 8.94
C CYS A 174 1.38 -7.31 7.77
N GLN A 175 2.18 -7.19 6.73
CA GLN A 175 2.08 -8.03 5.55
C GLN A 175 3.42 -8.67 5.23
N HIS A 176 3.41 -9.99 5.02
CA HIS A 176 4.59 -10.73 4.61
C HIS A 176 4.60 -10.92 3.09
N HIS A 177 5.56 -10.31 2.43
CA HIS A 177 5.78 -10.48 1.00
C HIS A 177 7.04 -11.27 0.72
N ALA A 178 6.94 -12.32 -0.08
CA ALA A 178 8.10 -13.02 -0.62
C ALA A 178 8.66 -12.21 -1.80
N VAL A 179 9.77 -11.52 -1.59
CA VAL A 179 10.46 -10.79 -2.65
C VAL A 179 11.61 -11.65 -3.17
N PRO A 180 11.66 -11.95 -4.48
CA PRO A 180 12.78 -12.66 -5.06
C PRO A 180 14.03 -11.77 -5.01
N GLU A 181 14.95 -12.08 -4.11
CA GLU A 181 16.23 -11.40 -4.00
C GLU A 181 17.33 -12.25 -4.66
N ARG A 182 18.12 -11.63 -5.53
CA ARG A 182 19.29 -12.27 -6.09
C ARG A 182 20.40 -12.27 -5.05
N GLN A 183 20.69 -13.43 -4.48
CA GLN A 183 21.80 -13.58 -3.55
C GLN A 183 23.14 -13.60 -4.30
N GLY A 184 23.91 -12.53 -4.11
CA GLY A 184 25.33 -12.47 -4.45
C GLY A 184 25.67 -12.65 -5.94
N TYR A 185 26.89 -13.07 -6.20
CA TYR A 185 27.47 -13.26 -7.53
C TYR A 185 26.90 -14.42 -8.35
N HIS A 186 25.95 -15.20 -7.82
CA HIS A 186 25.33 -16.32 -8.54
C HIS A 186 23.99 -15.91 -9.15
N PRO A 187 23.93 -15.67 -10.47
CA PRO A 187 22.72 -15.19 -11.15
C PRO A 187 21.56 -16.22 -11.19
N LEU A 188 21.79 -17.42 -10.71
CA LEU A 188 20.81 -18.52 -10.72
C LEU A 188 20.19 -18.83 -9.35
N VAL A 189 20.73 -18.27 -8.27
CA VAL A 189 20.16 -18.47 -6.95
C VAL A 189 19.26 -17.28 -6.61
N VAL A 190 17.96 -17.49 -6.77
CA VAL A 190 16.93 -16.57 -6.30
C VAL A 190 16.43 -17.10 -4.96
N ALA A 191 16.85 -16.49 -3.88
CA ALA A 191 16.23 -16.72 -2.59
C ALA A 191 14.98 -15.86 -2.46
N ASN A 192 13.88 -16.43 -2.02
CA ASN A 192 12.75 -15.65 -1.60
C ASN A 192 13.05 -15.10 -0.20
N VAL A 193 13.34 -13.80 -0.12
CA VAL A 193 13.49 -13.12 1.17
C VAL A 193 12.12 -12.63 1.57
N GLY A 194 11.67 -13.03 2.76
CA GLY A 194 10.47 -12.49 3.36
C GLY A 194 10.72 -11.01 3.68
N VAL A 195 9.91 -10.12 3.11
CA VAL A 195 9.89 -8.70 3.47
C VAL A 195 8.61 -8.47 4.25
N GLU A 196 8.76 -7.93 5.44
CA GLU A 196 7.66 -7.47 6.26
C GLU A 196 7.36 -6.02 5.89
N LEU A 197 6.12 -5.75 5.51
CA LEU A 197 5.62 -4.40 5.25
C LEU A 197 4.66 -4.04 6.37
N GLU A 198 4.94 -2.95 7.04
CA GLU A 198 4.08 -2.40 8.08
C GLU A 198 3.35 -1.18 7.52
N ALA A 199 2.04 -1.12 7.73
CA ALA A 199 1.21 0.01 7.39
C ALA A 199 0.47 0.52 8.64
N GLY A 200 0.37 1.83 8.76
CA GLY A 200 -0.25 2.48 9.91
C GLY A 200 0.72 2.73 11.05
N TYR A 201 0.17 3.06 12.22
CA TYR A 201 0.92 3.60 13.36
C TYR A 201 0.69 2.83 14.65
N LEU A 202 -0.02 1.71 14.57
CA LEU A 202 -0.21 0.76 15.66
C LEU A 202 0.21 -0.63 15.21
N PRO A 203 0.80 -1.42 16.10
CA PRO A 203 1.10 -2.83 15.83
C PRO A 203 -0.19 -3.63 15.62
N THR A 204 -0.08 -4.74 14.88
CA THR A 204 -1.20 -5.64 14.58
C THR A 204 -1.96 -6.07 15.83
N SER A 205 -1.25 -6.42 16.92
CA SER A 205 -1.84 -6.82 18.18
C SER A 205 -2.75 -5.76 18.81
N SER A 206 -2.38 -4.49 18.72
CA SER A 206 -3.20 -3.36 19.19
C SER A 206 -4.45 -3.16 18.31
N LEU A 207 -4.33 -3.32 17.00
CA LEU A 207 -5.46 -3.18 16.09
C LEU A 207 -6.45 -4.35 16.22
N THR A 208 -5.97 -5.59 16.32
CA THR A 208 -6.83 -6.76 16.54
C THR A 208 -7.56 -6.69 17.89
N TYR A 209 -6.88 -6.19 18.94
CA TYR A 209 -7.53 -5.87 20.21
C TYR A 209 -8.67 -4.85 20.05
N LEU A 210 -8.41 -3.73 19.38
CA LEU A 210 -9.45 -2.69 19.14
C LEU A 210 -10.61 -3.21 18.28
N VAL A 211 -10.34 -4.03 17.27
CA VAL A 211 -11.37 -4.68 16.46
C VAL A 211 -12.23 -5.62 17.32
N ALA A 212 -11.62 -6.36 18.24
CA ALA A 212 -12.36 -7.19 19.20
C ALA A 212 -13.21 -6.34 20.14
N VAL A 213 -12.67 -5.22 20.67
CA VAL A 213 -13.44 -4.26 21.49
C VAL A 213 -14.65 -3.74 20.71
N GLN A 214 -14.47 -3.32 19.44
CA GLN A 214 -15.57 -2.87 18.60
C GLN A 214 -16.65 -3.96 18.41
N ALA A 215 -16.24 -5.19 18.13
CA ALA A 215 -17.15 -6.32 17.98
C ALA A 215 -17.96 -6.58 19.27
N VAL A 216 -17.31 -6.54 20.44
CA VAL A 216 -17.98 -6.65 21.74
C VAL A 216 -19.00 -5.53 21.96
N LEU A 217 -18.64 -4.28 21.66
CA LEU A 217 -19.55 -3.13 21.82
C LEU A 217 -20.78 -3.25 20.91
N ARG A 218 -20.65 -3.87 19.75
CA ARG A 218 -21.74 -4.17 18.81
C ARG A 218 -22.55 -5.40 19.21
N GLY A 219 -22.16 -6.12 20.26
CA GLY A 219 -22.82 -7.35 20.71
C GLY A 219 -22.45 -8.59 19.90
N GLU A 220 -21.41 -8.54 19.06
CA GLU A 220 -20.96 -9.68 18.26
C GLU A 220 -20.18 -10.70 19.11
N ALA A 221 -20.46 -11.98 18.85
CA ALA A 221 -19.76 -13.09 19.52
C ALA A 221 -18.66 -13.70 18.67
N LYS A 222 -18.53 -13.24 17.43
CA LYS A 222 -17.56 -13.77 16.44
C LYS A 222 -16.77 -12.62 15.82
N PRO A 223 -15.55 -12.90 15.36
CA PRO A 223 -14.78 -11.91 14.61
C PRO A 223 -15.52 -11.42 13.37
N PRO A 224 -15.36 -10.15 13.02
CA PRO A 224 -15.92 -9.64 11.78
C PRO A 224 -15.37 -10.40 10.57
N GLY A 225 -16.16 -10.44 9.50
CA GLY A 225 -15.71 -10.99 8.22
C GLY A 225 -14.54 -10.17 7.63
N GLY A 226 -13.83 -10.75 6.67
CA GLY A 226 -12.77 -10.05 5.93
C GLY A 226 -11.42 -9.98 6.60
N LEU A 227 -11.26 -10.39 7.85
CA LEU A 227 -9.95 -10.50 8.51
C LEU A 227 -9.15 -11.65 7.89
N VAL A 228 -7.85 -11.43 7.68
CA VAL A 228 -6.93 -12.51 7.29
C VAL A 228 -6.77 -13.51 8.45
N PRO A 229 -6.35 -14.77 8.17
CA PRO A 229 -6.43 -15.85 9.18
C PRO A 229 -5.64 -15.59 10.47
N ALA A 230 -4.53 -14.86 10.42
CA ALA A 230 -3.75 -14.53 11.62
C ALA A 230 -4.51 -13.56 12.52
N GLN A 231 -4.94 -12.43 11.98
CA GLN A 231 -5.70 -11.40 12.71
C GLN A 231 -7.03 -11.94 13.21
N ARG A 232 -7.69 -12.80 12.46
CA ARG A 232 -8.93 -13.45 12.89
C ARG A 232 -8.72 -14.25 14.17
N ARG A 233 -7.66 -15.07 14.24
CA ARG A 233 -7.35 -15.86 15.45
C ARG A 233 -7.05 -14.99 16.66
N GLU A 234 -6.35 -13.89 16.48
CA GLU A 234 -6.08 -12.94 17.56
C GLU A 234 -7.37 -12.28 18.06
N VAL A 235 -8.25 -11.83 17.14
CA VAL A 235 -9.56 -11.28 17.51
C VAL A 235 -10.43 -12.32 18.23
N GLU A 236 -10.44 -13.59 17.80
CA GLU A 236 -11.11 -14.70 18.48
C GLU A 236 -10.61 -14.83 19.92
N ALA A 237 -9.30 -14.88 20.11
CA ALA A 237 -8.71 -14.98 21.45
C ALA A 237 -9.09 -13.79 22.36
N TRP A 238 -9.15 -12.57 21.81
CA TRP A 238 -9.61 -11.40 22.56
C TRP A 238 -11.08 -11.47 22.90
N LEU A 239 -11.96 -11.94 22.02
CA LEU A 239 -13.40 -12.08 22.28
C LEU A 239 -13.71 -13.06 23.41
N GLU A 240 -12.83 -14.04 23.68
CA GLU A 240 -12.96 -15.00 24.78
C GLU A 240 -12.65 -14.38 26.14
N VAL A 241 -11.77 -13.37 26.20
CA VAL A 241 -11.28 -12.82 27.49
C VAL A 241 -11.81 -11.42 27.80
N LEU A 242 -12.43 -10.73 26.83
CA LEU A 242 -12.98 -9.40 27.05
C LEU A 242 -14.27 -9.45 27.87
N ASP A 243 -14.32 -8.66 28.94
CA ASP A 243 -15.55 -8.44 29.72
C ASP A 243 -16.50 -7.51 28.96
N ARG A 244 -17.54 -8.11 28.39
CA ARG A 244 -18.55 -7.43 27.57
C ARG A 244 -19.31 -6.36 28.34
N ASP A 245 -19.75 -6.71 29.56
CA ASP A 245 -20.62 -5.85 30.34
C ASP A 245 -19.83 -4.63 30.86
N ALA A 246 -18.59 -4.87 31.32
CA ALA A 246 -17.70 -3.79 31.74
C ALA A 246 -17.38 -2.82 30.57
N LEU A 247 -17.06 -3.35 29.38
CA LEU A 247 -16.79 -2.52 28.21
C LEU A 247 -18.03 -1.72 27.78
N ARG A 248 -19.17 -2.35 27.64
CA ARG A 248 -20.41 -1.67 27.22
C ARG A 248 -20.81 -0.58 28.22
N SER A 249 -20.72 -0.89 29.53
CA SER A 249 -20.96 0.07 30.60
C SER A 249 -20.01 1.28 30.50
N ARG A 250 -18.72 1.04 30.25
CA ARG A 250 -17.70 2.10 30.09
C ARG A 250 -18.03 3.06 28.95
N PHE A 251 -18.60 2.57 27.85
CA PHE A 251 -18.99 3.38 26.70
C PHE A 251 -20.46 3.87 26.76
N GLY A 252 -21.15 3.64 27.88
CA GLY A 252 -22.55 4.06 28.05
C GLY A 252 -23.55 3.33 27.13
N ILE A 253 -23.18 2.15 26.63
CA ILE A 253 -24.01 1.36 25.74
C ILE A 253 -24.90 0.45 26.59
N THR A 254 -26.18 0.81 26.74
CA THR A 254 -27.17 0.04 27.48
C THR A 254 -28.11 -0.70 26.55
N GLY A 255 -28.50 -1.92 26.93
CA GLY A 255 -29.42 -2.76 26.13
C GLY A 255 -28.79 -3.35 24.86
N ASP A 256 -29.60 -3.97 24.02
CA ASP A 256 -29.15 -4.38 22.70
C ASP A 256 -28.87 -3.14 21.88
N ALA A 257 -27.59 -2.85 21.63
CA ALA A 257 -27.24 -1.74 20.75
C ALA A 257 -27.90 -2.03 19.39
N PRO A 258 -28.71 -1.10 18.85
CA PRO A 258 -29.18 -1.26 17.50
C PRO A 258 -27.92 -1.37 16.62
N ALA A 259 -27.72 -2.52 16.01
CA ALA A 259 -26.70 -2.65 14.98
C ALA A 259 -27.08 -1.63 13.92
N GLY A 260 -26.35 -0.50 13.88
CA GLY A 260 -26.54 0.49 12.83
C GLY A 260 -26.38 -0.22 11.49
N GLU A 261 -27.21 0.07 10.53
CA GLU A 261 -27.03 -0.44 9.19
C GLU A 261 -26.14 0.54 8.43
N ARG A 262 -25.02 0.04 7.89
CA ARG A 262 -24.20 0.86 7.00
C ARG A 262 -24.89 0.95 5.65
N PRO A 263 -25.16 2.14 5.11
CA PRO A 263 -25.77 2.25 3.79
C PRO A 263 -24.91 1.51 2.75
N ALA A 264 -25.56 0.84 1.81
CA ALA A 264 -24.86 0.20 0.72
C ALA A 264 -24.26 1.28 -0.20
N PRO A 265 -22.95 1.25 -0.48
CA PRO A 265 -22.36 2.23 -1.37
C PRO A 265 -22.80 2.01 -2.81
N THR A 266 -23.10 3.09 -3.51
CA THR A 266 -23.26 3.10 -4.97
C THR A 266 -22.01 3.70 -5.59
N ALA A 267 -21.65 3.28 -6.79
CA ALA A 267 -20.51 3.89 -7.50
C ALA A 267 -20.71 5.40 -7.66
N PHE A 268 -19.64 6.16 -7.52
CA PHE A 268 -19.71 7.60 -7.75
C PHE A 268 -20.00 7.86 -9.23
N PRO A 269 -20.89 8.80 -9.57
CA PRO A 269 -21.31 9.03 -10.96
C PRO A 269 -20.15 9.57 -11.84
N ASP A 270 -19.13 10.12 -11.22
CA ASP A 270 -17.92 10.67 -11.84
C ASP A 270 -16.69 9.76 -11.63
N ALA A 271 -16.89 8.52 -11.15
CA ALA A 271 -15.81 7.56 -10.96
C ALA A 271 -15.32 7.04 -12.31
N THR A 272 -14.41 7.77 -12.90
CA THR A 272 -13.68 7.35 -14.09
C THR A 272 -12.20 7.25 -13.74
N LEU A 273 -11.57 6.14 -14.14
CA LEU A 273 -10.11 6.06 -14.14
C LEU A 273 -9.63 6.81 -15.38
N GLU A 274 -9.31 8.09 -15.21
CA GLU A 274 -8.54 8.76 -16.24
C GLU A 274 -7.17 8.06 -16.33
N PRO A 275 -6.69 7.78 -17.55
CA PRO A 275 -5.35 7.24 -17.69
C PRO A 275 -4.38 8.22 -17.03
N ASP A 276 -3.61 7.71 -16.05
CA ASP A 276 -2.58 8.50 -15.39
C ASP A 276 -1.77 9.29 -16.42
N ALA A 277 -1.58 10.56 -16.17
CA ALA A 277 -0.56 11.31 -16.87
C ALA A 277 0.75 10.50 -16.77
N PRO A 278 1.48 10.33 -17.88
CA PRO A 278 2.62 9.43 -17.92
C PRO A 278 3.55 9.67 -16.73
N ARG A 279 3.78 8.62 -15.90
CA ARG A 279 4.63 8.69 -14.68
C ARG A 279 5.99 9.32 -14.94
N HIS A 280 6.43 9.22 -16.17
CA HIS A 280 7.60 9.89 -16.71
C HIS A 280 7.21 10.60 -17.99
N LYS A 281 7.29 11.92 -18.02
CA LYS A 281 7.06 12.68 -19.25
C LYS A 281 8.04 12.26 -20.34
N ILE A 282 9.26 11.89 -19.94
CA ILE A 282 10.38 11.52 -20.82
C ILE A 282 10.96 10.19 -20.35
N ALA A 283 11.31 9.32 -21.27
CA ALA A 283 12.06 8.10 -21.01
C ALA A 283 13.06 7.83 -22.14
N PHE A 284 14.05 6.99 -21.85
CA PHE A 284 15.07 6.57 -22.81
C PHE A 284 14.95 5.09 -23.12
N ARG A 285 15.39 4.67 -24.30
CA ARG A 285 15.59 3.26 -24.59
C ARG A 285 16.91 2.81 -24.01
N TRP A 286 16.88 1.72 -23.28
CA TRP A 286 18.10 1.02 -22.88
C TRP A 286 18.03 -0.42 -23.34
N ARG A 287 19.18 -1.03 -23.65
CA ARG A 287 19.21 -2.37 -24.25
C ARG A 287 19.74 -3.36 -23.24
N THR A 288 18.93 -4.36 -22.92
CA THR A 288 19.37 -5.53 -22.14
C THR A 288 19.71 -6.69 -23.06
N THR A 289 20.71 -7.46 -22.68
CA THR A 289 21.07 -8.69 -23.40
C THR A 289 20.31 -9.87 -22.81
N ARG A 290 19.94 -10.85 -23.63
CA ARG A 290 19.31 -12.12 -23.19
C ARG A 290 20.32 -13.21 -22.87
N GLY A 291 21.52 -12.88 -22.42
CA GLY A 291 22.58 -13.83 -22.12
C GLY A 291 22.15 -14.97 -21.17
N GLY A 292 21.37 -14.65 -20.13
CA GLY A 292 20.85 -15.65 -19.20
C GLY A 292 19.86 -16.64 -19.83
N LEU A 293 18.92 -16.13 -20.64
CA LEU A 293 17.99 -17.01 -21.37
C LEU A 293 18.72 -17.87 -22.42
N GLY A 294 19.73 -17.29 -23.08
CA GLY A 294 20.58 -18.02 -24.03
C GLY A 294 21.34 -19.14 -23.34
N LEU A 295 21.86 -18.90 -22.14
CA LEU A 295 22.56 -19.91 -21.34
C LEU A 295 21.63 -21.11 -21.00
N ILE A 296 20.41 -20.82 -20.53
CA ILE A 296 19.42 -21.86 -20.21
C ILE A 296 19.04 -22.68 -21.46
N ALA A 297 18.73 -21.99 -22.55
CA ALA A 297 18.37 -22.65 -23.81
C ALA A 297 19.52 -23.51 -24.33
N GLY A 298 20.76 -23.00 -24.29
CA GLY A 298 21.96 -23.73 -24.69
C GLY A 298 22.26 -24.91 -23.79
N LEU A 299 22.03 -24.78 -22.46
CA LEU A 299 22.17 -25.89 -21.51
C LEU A 299 21.17 -27.01 -21.83
N LEU A 300 19.90 -26.69 -22.06
CA LEU A 300 18.88 -27.68 -22.40
C LEU A 300 19.17 -28.39 -23.71
N LEU A 301 19.64 -27.67 -24.72
CA LEU A 301 20.07 -28.25 -26.00
C LEU A 301 21.30 -29.11 -25.81
N GLY A 302 22.28 -28.72 -25.00
CA GLY A 302 23.47 -29.49 -24.68
C GLY A 302 23.15 -30.78 -23.95
N ILE A 303 22.21 -30.78 -23.00
CA ILE A 303 21.72 -31.97 -22.31
C ILE A 303 21.02 -32.91 -23.31
N GLY A 304 20.13 -32.37 -24.15
CA GLY A 304 19.44 -33.18 -25.18
C GLY A 304 20.41 -33.84 -26.14
N ALA A 305 21.44 -33.14 -26.62
CA ALA A 305 22.48 -33.69 -27.48
C ALA A 305 23.32 -34.74 -26.74
N ALA A 306 23.63 -34.54 -25.46
CA ALA A 306 24.40 -35.47 -24.65
C ALA A 306 23.69 -36.82 -24.42
N LEU A 307 22.37 -36.82 -24.26
CA LEU A 307 21.54 -38.00 -24.13
C LEU A 307 21.58 -38.88 -25.38
N VAL A 308 21.78 -38.28 -26.57
CA VAL A 308 21.88 -38.99 -27.83
C VAL A 308 23.32 -39.47 -28.11
N ALA A 309 24.33 -38.67 -27.76
CA ALA A 309 25.73 -38.92 -28.06
C ALA A 309 26.44 -39.89 -27.10
N GLY A 310 25.85 -40.19 -25.95
CA GLY A 310 26.39 -41.07 -24.94
C GLY A 310 27.34 -40.43 -23.92
N PRO A 311 27.71 -41.16 -22.84
CA PRO A 311 28.32 -40.57 -21.64
C PRO A 311 29.72 -39.97 -21.86
N GLY A 312 30.49 -40.41 -22.85
CA GLY A 312 31.85 -39.92 -23.09
C GLY A 312 31.91 -38.43 -23.56
N LEU A 313 30.85 -37.94 -24.18
CA LEU A 313 30.80 -36.56 -24.68
C LEU A 313 29.87 -35.64 -23.85
N MET A 314 29.20 -36.19 -22.85
CA MET A 314 28.15 -35.51 -22.11
C MET A 314 28.60 -34.17 -21.52
N ALA A 315 29.73 -34.14 -20.82
CA ALA A 315 30.25 -32.93 -20.18
C ALA A 315 30.56 -31.84 -21.22
N TRP A 316 31.16 -32.19 -22.34
CA TRP A 316 31.53 -31.22 -23.36
C TRP A 316 30.32 -30.65 -24.09
N LEU A 317 29.30 -31.45 -24.36
CA LEU A 317 28.07 -30.98 -25.02
C LEU A 317 27.24 -30.08 -24.11
N VAL A 318 27.17 -30.37 -22.82
CA VAL A 318 26.44 -29.54 -21.84
C VAL A 318 27.17 -28.21 -21.65
N ILE A 319 28.49 -28.19 -21.41
CA ILE A 319 29.28 -26.97 -21.23
C ILE A 319 29.28 -26.16 -22.52
N GLY A 320 29.55 -26.79 -23.66
CA GLY A 320 29.58 -26.14 -24.96
C GLY A 320 28.25 -25.54 -25.34
N GLY A 321 27.14 -26.22 -25.05
CA GLY A 321 25.79 -25.75 -25.22
C GLY A 321 25.50 -24.50 -24.35
N ALA A 322 25.84 -24.56 -23.07
CA ALA A 322 25.63 -23.45 -22.14
C ALA A 322 26.43 -22.19 -22.55
N VAL A 323 27.74 -22.38 -22.85
CA VAL A 323 28.61 -21.25 -23.28
C VAL A 323 28.16 -20.69 -24.61
N GLY A 324 27.92 -21.57 -25.60
CA GLY A 324 27.42 -21.13 -26.92
C GLY A 324 26.09 -20.41 -26.82
N GLY A 325 25.15 -20.94 -26.09
CA GLY A 325 23.85 -20.31 -25.82
C GLY A 325 23.98 -18.95 -25.12
N HIS A 326 24.88 -18.85 -24.14
CA HIS A 326 25.15 -17.57 -23.47
C HIS A 326 25.71 -16.51 -24.44
N LEU A 327 26.70 -16.89 -25.25
CA LEU A 327 27.32 -16.00 -26.24
C LEU A 327 26.31 -15.52 -27.29
N VAL A 328 25.45 -16.42 -27.79
CA VAL A 328 24.37 -16.08 -28.71
C VAL A 328 23.35 -15.17 -28.03
N GLY A 329 22.94 -15.52 -26.80
CA GLY A 329 21.98 -14.71 -26.03
C GLY A 329 22.48 -13.29 -25.73
N ARG A 330 23.80 -13.09 -25.53
CA ARG A 330 24.39 -11.75 -25.39
C ARG A 330 24.32 -10.89 -26.65
N ARG A 331 24.20 -11.48 -27.82
CA ARG A 331 24.01 -10.75 -29.07
C ARG A 331 22.58 -10.30 -29.27
N ILE A 332 21.61 -10.93 -28.60
CA ILE A 332 20.20 -10.55 -28.68
C ILE A 332 19.96 -9.37 -27.74
N ARG A 333 19.82 -8.17 -28.30
CA ARG A 333 19.53 -6.94 -27.58
C ARG A 333 18.05 -6.66 -27.59
N VAL A 334 17.45 -6.48 -26.41
CA VAL A 334 16.03 -6.18 -26.25
C VAL A 334 15.89 -4.75 -25.72
N PRO A 335 15.24 -3.87 -26.46
CA PRO A 335 15.00 -2.50 -26.01
C PRO A 335 13.95 -2.49 -24.88
N ARG A 336 14.25 -1.72 -23.83
CA ARG A 336 13.37 -1.51 -22.69
C ARG A 336 13.18 -0.03 -22.41
N CYS A 337 12.06 0.33 -21.80
CA CYS A 337 11.78 1.67 -21.29
C CYS A 337 12.57 1.92 -20.00
N SER A 338 13.30 3.06 -19.91
CA SER A 338 14.03 3.42 -18.68
C SER A 338 13.10 3.80 -17.52
N GLY A 339 11.84 4.16 -17.82
CA GLY A 339 10.87 4.53 -16.78
C GLY A 339 10.20 3.32 -16.10
N CYS A 340 9.78 2.30 -16.89
CA CYS A 340 9.00 1.17 -16.35
C CYS A 340 9.59 -0.21 -16.66
N ALA A 341 10.78 -0.28 -17.27
CA ALA A 341 11.49 -1.51 -17.68
C ALA A 341 10.72 -2.42 -18.67
N THR A 342 9.54 -2.03 -19.14
CA THR A 342 8.75 -2.78 -20.13
C THR A 342 9.51 -2.90 -21.44
N VAL A 343 9.39 -4.07 -22.09
CA VAL A 343 9.98 -4.32 -23.42
C VAL A 343 9.28 -3.47 -24.46
N LEU A 344 10.05 -2.70 -25.20
CA LEU A 344 9.54 -1.85 -26.27
C LEU A 344 9.46 -2.64 -27.58
N LYS A 345 8.37 -2.44 -28.33
CA LYS A 345 8.20 -3.01 -29.66
C LYS A 345 8.69 -2.02 -30.73
N GLY A 346 9.67 -2.43 -31.52
CA GLY A 346 10.16 -1.64 -32.65
C GLY A 346 10.70 -0.26 -32.28
N SER A 347 10.41 0.74 -33.07
CA SER A 347 10.82 2.14 -32.95
C SER A 347 9.79 3.00 -32.17
N ALA A 348 9.02 2.40 -31.27
CA ALA A 348 7.96 3.11 -30.56
C ALA A 348 8.44 4.46 -29.99
N GLN A 349 7.78 5.54 -30.36
CA GLN A 349 8.07 6.89 -29.86
C GLN A 349 7.51 7.15 -28.47
N GLN A 350 6.61 6.28 -28.02
CA GLN A 350 5.99 6.35 -26.70
C GLN A 350 5.91 4.95 -26.10
N CYS A 351 6.12 4.85 -24.79
CA CYS A 351 5.99 3.58 -24.07
C CYS A 351 4.51 3.25 -23.88
N THR A 352 4.08 2.08 -24.37
CA THR A 352 2.68 1.63 -24.26
C THR A 352 2.27 1.28 -22.83
N ALA A 353 3.24 1.07 -21.91
CA ALA A 353 2.95 0.69 -20.54
C ALA A 353 2.91 1.88 -19.56
N CYS A 354 3.76 2.92 -19.75
CA CYS A 354 3.80 4.07 -18.87
C CYS A 354 3.54 5.41 -19.56
N GLY A 355 3.25 5.41 -20.85
CA GLY A 355 2.93 6.61 -21.62
C GLY A 355 4.11 7.57 -21.90
N ALA A 356 5.30 7.31 -21.35
CA ALA A 356 6.45 8.20 -21.49
C ALA A 356 6.94 8.34 -22.94
N VAL A 357 7.26 9.56 -23.34
CA VAL A 357 7.83 9.84 -24.67
C VAL A 357 9.30 9.43 -24.70
N MET A 358 9.69 8.66 -25.73
CA MET A 358 11.08 8.21 -25.91
C MET A 358 11.94 9.32 -26.52
N ARG A 359 12.91 9.84 -25.76
CA ARG A 359 13.78 10.96 -26.17
C ARG A 359 15.21 10.54 -26.53
N GLY A 360 15.47 9.25 -26.63
CA GLY A 360 16.80 8.77 -27.03
C GLY A 360 17.11 7.36 -26.54
N GLU A 361 18.36 6.95 -26.68
CA GLU A 361 18.89 5.67 -26.17
C GLU A 361 20.01 5.95 -25.17
N ILE A 362 20.04 5.17 -24.07
CA ILE A 362 21.10 5.18 -23.07
C ILE A 362 21.79 3.81 -23.03
N ALA A 363 23.08 3.79 -22.73
CA ALA A 363 23.83 2.55 -22.67
C ALA A 363 23.48 1.75 -21.40
N HIS A 364 23.41 2.42 -20.27
CA HIS A 364 23.08 1.83 -18.98
C HIS A 364 21.94 2.61 -18.31
N LEU A 365 21.17 1.92 -17.47
CA LEU A 365 20.07 2.55 -16.73
C LEU A 365 20.56 3.62 -15.74
N SER A 366 21.81 3.47 -15.24
CA SER A 366 22.50 4.47 -14.42
C SER A 366 22.68 5.83 -15.10
N ASP A 367 22.74 5.83 -16.44
CA ASP A 367 23.01 7.04 -17.22
C ASP A 367 21.76 7.91 -17.42
N ARG A 368 20.61 7.42 -16.92
CA ARG A 368 19.32 8.06 -17.13
C ARG A 368 19.28 9.49 -16.59
N LEU A 369 19.72 9.71 -15.35
CA LEU A 369 19.69 11.04 -14.73
C LEU A 369 20.55 12.05 -15.49
N ALA A 370 21.75 11.64 -15.89
CA ALA A 370 22.64 12.48 -16.70
C ALA A 370 22.04 12.81 -18.08
N ALA A 371 21.31 11.86 -18.67
CA ALA A 371 20.65 12.08 -19.96
C ALA A 371 19.41 12.99 -19.83
N GLU A 372 18.68 12.92 -18.72
CA GLU A 372 17.58 13.83 -18.40
C GLU A 372 18.09 15.27 -18.21
N GLU A 373 19.16 15.46 -17.46
CA GLU A 373 19.81 16.75 -17.21
C GLU A 373 20.32 17.38 -18.53
N GLN A 374 20.99 16.58 -19.36
CA GLN A 374 21.47 17.05 -20.68
C GLN A 374 20.31 17.50 -21.60
N LEU A 375 19.17 16.82 -21.56
CA LEU A 375 17.98 17.21 -22.32
C LEU A 375 17.41 18.53 -21.81
N GLN A 376 17.32 18.69 -20.49
CA GLN A 376 16.80 19.89 -19.87
C GLN A 376 17.68 21.10 -20.19
N ASP A 377 19.01 20.95 -20.10
CA ASP A 377 19.97 21.98 -20.51
C ASP A 377 19.88 22.33 -22.02
N ALA A 378 19.51 21.35 -22.85
CA ALA A 378 19.33 21.58 -24.28
C ALA A 378 18.02 22.32 -24.59
N GLU A 379 16.94 22.00 -23.87
CA GLU A 379 15.65 22.68 -24.00
C GLU A 379 15.73 24.13 -23.47
N ASP A 380 16.41 24.36 -22.36
CA ASP A 380 16.62 25.70 -21.78
C ASP A 380 17.46 26.60 -22.73
N ARG A 381 18.49 26.02 -23.38
CA ARG A 381 19.30 26.74 -24.39
C ARG A 381 18.53 27.03 -25.68
N ALA A 382 17.52 26.24 -25.99
CA ALA A 382 16.69 26.46 -27.20
C ALA A 382 15.54 27.46 -26.93
N ALA A 383 15.21 27.71 -25.68
CA ALA A 383 14.16 28.64 -25.27
C ALA A 383 14.67 30.06 -24.99
N GLY A 384 15.97 30.27 -24.78
CA GLY A 384 16.64 31.55 -24.56
C GLY A 384 17.29 32.07 -25.84
#